data_6ebbe5a5daecdba7ea915b94a04ef6fa
#
_entry.id   6ebbe5a5daecdba7ea915b94a04ef6fa
#
_cell.length_a   1.000
_cell.length_b   1.000
_cell.length_c   1.000
_cell.angle_alpha   90.00
_cell.angle_beta   90.00
_cell.angle_gamma   90.00
#
_symmetry.space_group_name_H-M   'P 1'
#
loop_
_entity.id
_entity.type
_entity.pdbx_description
1 polymer ?
#
loop_
_entity_poly.entity_id
_entity_poly.type
_entity_poly.pdbx_seq_one_letter_code
_entity_poly.pdbx_strand_id
1 'polypeptide(L)'
;MGHRILILTALTLTATAPAPHKVVRSTPALDFSYEWPVQAVAIPPLDLRFYTDAKKALAEAQKNARDDETSATKDKRPFHQHFYSMQWSQAGQSARLLSLQSELGIFEGGAHPNSVHGALLWDRRAKREITTGSLFLRSTAFQALTRSRYCSALNAERRKRRGGENVDMPDFNACPKYSELAIAITDTNGNGRFDAIEFVASPYTAGPYVEGAYAIAVPVTSHLIGAIKPQYRNAFERQRQ
;
A
#
# COMPACT_ATOMS: atom_id res chain seq x y z
N MET A 1 -19.94 -6.00 -68.65
CA MET A 1 -20.35 -6.38 -67.29
C MET A 1 -19.14 -6.24 -66.38
N GLY A 2 -19.03 -5.12 -65.69
CA GLY A 2 -17.86 -4.82 -64.82
C GLY A 2 -18.26 -5.10 -63.36
N HIS A 3 -17.59 -6.06 -62.72
CA HIS A 3 -17.74 -6.32 -61.30
C HIS A 3 -16.92 -5.30 -60.49
N ARG A 4 -17.61 -4.45 -59.71
CA ARG A 4 -16.97 -3.58 -58.69
C ARG A 4 -16.80 -4.40 -57.40
N ILE A 5 -15.55 -4.70 -57.05
CA ILE A 5 -15.19 -5.27 -55.76
C ILE A 5 -15.16 -4.11 -54.74
N LEU A 6 -16.11 -4.16 -53.77
CA LEU A 6 -16.06 -3.30 -52.57
C LEU A 6 -15.07 -3.92 -51.59
N ILE A 7 -13.94 -3.21 -51.37
CA ILE A 7 -13.01 -3.57 -50.28
C ILE A 7 -13.51 -2.89 -49.01
N LEU A 8 -14.04 -3.68 -48.10
CA LEU A 8 -14.37 -3.24 -46.74
C LEU A 8 -13.08 -3.21 -45.91
N THR A 9 -12.54 -2.03 -45.67
CA THR A 9 -11.47 -1.83 -44.67
C THR A 9 -12.04 -1.90 -43.27
N ALA A 10 -11.76 -2.98 -42.55
CA ALA A 10 -12.05 -3.09 -41.12
C ALA A 10 -11.09 -2.20 -40.33
N LEU A 11 -11.62 -1.13 -39.71
CA LEU A 11 -10.89 -0.32 -38.72
C LEU A 11 -10.81 -1.12 -37.43
N THR A 12 -9.65 -1.71 -37.13
CA THR A 12 -9.39 -2.29 -35.81
C THR A 12 -9.14 -1.17 -34.81
N LEU A 13 -10.13 -0.88 -33.96
CA LEU A 13 -9.90 -0.06 -32.74
C LEU A 13 -9.00 -0.87 -31.79
N THR A 14 -7.72 -0.52 -31.75
CA THR A 14 -6.84 -0.97 -30.66
C THR A 14 -7.22 -0.20 -29.41
N ALA A 15 -7.96 -0.86 -28.49
CA ALA A 15 -8.17 -0.32 -27.15
C ALA A 15 -6.80 -0.27 -26.44
N THR A 16 -6.25 0.92 -26.22
CA THR A 16 -5.08 1.11 -25.38
C THR A 16 -5.43 0.65 -23.96
N ALA A 17 -4.63 -0.26 -23.38
CA ALA A 17 -4.78 -0.65 -22.00
C ALA A 17 -4.69 0.60 -21.09
N PRO A 18 -5.55 0.72 -20.06
CA PRO A 18 -5.50 1.86 -19.16
C PRO A 18 -4.11 1.90 -18.46
N ALA A 19 -3.54 3.11 -18.39
CA ALA A 19 -2.26 3.35 -17.72
C ALA A 19 -2.49 3.73 -16.24
N PRO A 20 -1.50 3.57 -15.34
CA PRO A 20 -1.58 4.12 -14.00
C PRO A 20 -1.81 5.63 -14.06
N HIS A 21 -2.61 6.15 -13.12
CA HIS A 21 -2.76 7.59 -13.00
C HIS A 21 -1.68 8.18 -12.10
N LYS A 22 -1.19 9.36 -12.47
CA LYS A 22 -0.13 10.06 -11.75
C LYS A 22 -0.40 11.56 -11.71
N VAL A 23 -0.28 12.15 -10.52
CA VAL A 23 -0.25 13.61 -10.31
C VAL A 23 1.19 13.98 -9.95
N VAL A 24 1.80 14.88 -10.73
CA VAL A 24 3.19 15.31 -10.54
C VAL A 24 3.25 16.84 -10.48
N ARG A 25 4.08 17.37 -9.62
CA ARG A 25 4.43 18.78 -9.54
C ARG A 25 5.86 18.95 -9.06
N SER A 26 6.71 19.58 -9.87
CA SER A 26 8.07 19.92 -9.48
C SER A 26 8.25 21.43 -9.49
N THR A 27 8.82 21.97 -8.41
CA THR A 27 9.18 23.39 -8.23
C THR A 27 10.49 23.45 -7.45
N PRO A 28 11.19 24.59 -7.36
CA PRO A 28 12.36 24.73 -6.50
C PRO A 28 12.10 24.40 -5.03
N ALA A 29 10.86 24.57 -4.55
CA ALA A 29 10.50 24.32 -3.16
C ALA A 29 9.95 22.91 -2.90
N LEU A 30 9.39 22.24 -3.92
CA LEU A 30 8.70 20.95 -3.74
C LEU A 30 8.86 20.08 -4.97
N ASP A 31 9.24 18.82 -4.75
CA ASP A 31 9.07 17.72 -5.72
C ASP A 31 7.94 16.79 -5.23
N PHE A 32 6.85 16.72 -5.99
CA PHE A 32 5.64 15.99 -5.64
C PHE A 32 5.29 14.95 -6.68
N SER A 33 5.01 13.73 -6.22
CA SER A 33 4.40 12.69 -7.03
C SER A 33 3.37 11.89 -6.23
N TYR A 34 2.25 11.56 -6.87
CA TYR A 34 1.22 10.69 -6.31
C TYR A 34 0.74 9.76 -7.43
N GLU A 35 0.90 8.45 -7.26
CA GLU A 35 0.63 7.46 -8.31
C GLU A 35 -0.24 6.32 -7.77
N TRP A 36 -1.19 5.85 -8.59
CA TRP A 36 -2.01 4.68 -8.26
C TRP A 36 -2.20 3.76 -9.46
N PRO A 37 -2.35 2.44 -9.21
CA PRO A 37 -2.26 1.43 -10.25
C PRO A 37 -3.52 1.38 -11.12
N VAL A 38 -3.36 0.86 -12.33
CA VAL A 38 -4.42 0.68 -13.34
C VAL A 38 -5.64 -0.09 -12.80
N GLN A 39 -5.45 -0.99 -11.85
CA GLN A 39 -6.53 -1.75 -11.22
C GLN A 39 -7.45 -0.87 -10.38
N ALA A 40 -6.93 0.21 -9.80
CA ALA A 40 -7.72 1.22 -9.11
C ALA A 40 -8.38 2.19 -10.09
N VAL A 41 -7.67 2.59 -11.16
CA VAL A 41 -8.20 3.40 -12.27
C VAL A 41 -9.44 2.75 -12.90
N ALA A 42 -9.43 1.43 -13.04
CA ALA A 42 -10.56 0.66 -13.58
C ALA A 42 -11.82 0.67 -12.70
N ILE A 43 -11.76 1.27 -11.50
CA ILE A 43 -12.87 1.38 -10.55
C ILE A 43 -13.19 2.87 -10.32
N PRO A 44 -14.14 3.47 -11.05
CA PRO A 44 -14.36 4.92 -11.04
C PRO A 44 -14.49 5.57 -9.66
N PRO A 45 -15.20 4.99 -8.66
CA PRO A 45 -15.24 5.59 -7.32
C PRO A 45 -13.88 5.58 -6.61
N LEU A 46 -13.04 4.57 -6.87
CA LEU A 46 -11.71 4.47 -6.28
C LEU A 46 -10.72 5.39 -6.97
N ASP A 47 -10.80 5.50 -8.30
CA ASP A 47 -10.01 6.43 -9.09
C ASP A 47 -10.28 7.89 -8.67
N LEU A 48 -11.55 8.27 -8.56
CA LEU A 48 -11.95 9.60 -8.08
C LEU A 48 -11.43 9.88 -6.66
N ARG A 49 -11.50 8.89 -5.77
CA ARG A 49 -10.94 9.01 -4.43
C ARG A 49 -9.44 9.31 -4.47
N PHE A 50 -8.66 8.51 -5.19
CA PHE A 50 -7.21 8.72 -5.29
C PHE A 50 -6.85 10.05 -5.92
N TYR A 51 -7.58 10.47 -6.96
CA TYR A 51 -7.40 11.81 -7.55
C TYR A 51 -7.66 12.92 -6.52
N THR A 52 -8.73 12.80 -5.74
CA THR A 52 -9.08 13.76 -4.69
C THR A 52 -8.02 13.81 -3.59
N ASP A 53 -7.57 12.63 -3.13
CA ASP A 53 -6.51 12.49 -2.13
C ASP A 53 -5.19 13.10 -2.63
N ALA A 54 -4.82 12.86 -3.89
CA ALA A 54 -3.63 13.43 -4.52
C ALA A 54 -3.69 14.96 -4.58
N LYS A 55 -4.85 15.54 -4.94
CA LYS A 55 -5.04 17.00 -4.98
C LYS A 55 -4.94 17.63 -3.60
N LYS A 56 -5.52 16.98 -2.59
CA LYS A 56 -5.42 17.42 -1.19
C LYS A 56 -3.98 17.37 -0.69
N ALA A 57 -3.30 16.24 -0.90
CA ALA A 57 -1.91 16.05 -0.51
C ALA A 57 -0.98 17.07 -1.20
N LEU A 58 -1.20 17.35 -2.51
CA LEU A 58 -0.44 18.37 -3.23
C LEU A 58 -0.62 19.78 -2.62
N ALA A 59 -1.85 20.16 -2.30
CA ALA A 59 -2.13 21.47 -1.71
C ALA A 59 -1.47 21.63 -0.34
N GLU A 60 -1.50 20.58 0.48
CA GLU A 60 -0.86 20.53 1.79
C GLU A 60 0.67 20.57 1.68
N ALA A 61 1.27 19.74 0.84
CA ALA A 61 2.72 19.73 0.60
C ALA A 61 3.23 21.08 0.07
N GLN A 62 2.48 21.73 -0.84
CA GLN A 62 2.81 23.06 -1.32
C GLN A 62 2.74 24.13 -0.22
N LYS A 63 1.76 24.01 0.68
CA LYS A 63 1.65 24.92 1.82
C LYS A 63 2.85 24.75 2.76
N ASN A 64 3.15 23.51 3.16
CA ASN A 64 4.25 23.20 4.09
C ASN A 64 5.60 23.66 3.52
N ALA A 65 5.87 23.43 2.23
CA ALA A 65 7.10 23.87 1.59
C ALA A 65 7.24 25.40 1.58
N ARG A 66 6.17 26.16 1.29
CA ARG A 66 6.18 27.63 1.32
C ARG A 66 6.37 28.19 2.74
N ASP A 67 5.71 27.57 3.71
CA ASP A 67 5.81 28.01 5.12
C ASP A 67 7.24 27.79 5.64
N ASP A 68 7.86 26.64 5.30
CA ASP A 68 9.25 26.36 5.66
C ASP A 68 10.25 27.26 4.93
N GLU A 69 10.08 27.54 3.63
CA GLU A 69 10.92 28.47 2.86
C GLU A 69 10.87 29.89 3.45
N THR A 70 9.67 30.34 3.86
CA THR A 70 9.46 31.62 4.51
C THR A 70 10.18 31.66 5.85
N SER A 71 10.03 30.61 6.67
CA SER A 71 10.74 30.51 7.97
C SER A 71 12.26 30.45 7.79
N ALA A 72 12.73 29.67 6.82
CA ALA A 72 14.15 29.57 6.51
C ALA A 72 14.77 30.92 6.16
N THR A 73 14.07 31.71 5.33
CA THR A 73 14.48 33.07 4.97
C THR A 73 14.53 33.98 6.17
N LYS A 74 13.50 33.98 7.02
CA LYS A 74 13.43 34.79 8.24
C LYS A 74 14.55 34.45 9.23
N ASP A 75 14.79 33.14 9.39
CA ASP A 75 15.78 32.63 10.35
C ASP A 75 17.19 32.57 9.78
N LYS A 76 17.39 33.01 8.52
CA LYS A 76 18.67 32.98 7.79
C LYS A 76 19.33 31.59 7.77
N ARG A 77 18.51 30.52 7.70
CA ARG A 77 18.97 29.14 7.54
C ARG A 77 18.81 28.67 6.10
N PRO A 78 19.57 27.66 5.66
CA PRO A 78 19.34 27.04 4.37
C PRO A 78 17.93 26.45 4.28
N PHE A 79 17.30 26.62 3.12
CA PHE A 79 16.09 25.90 2.76
C PHE A 79 16.47 24.63 1.97
N HIS A 80 15.84 23.51 2.27
CA HIS A 80 16.00 22.28 1.52
C HIS A 80 14.69 21.96 0.81
N GLN A 81 14.76 21.69 -0.49
CA GLN A 81 13.60 21.30 -1.28
C GLN A 81 12.87 20.14 -0.61
N HIS A 82 11.57 20.33 -0.38
CA HIS A 82 10.70 19.26 0.11
C HIS A 82 10.45 18.22 -0.97
N PHE A 83 10.21 16.96 -0.58
CA PHE A 83 9.61 15.99 -1.46
C PHE A 83 8.47 15.22 -0.82
N TYR A 84 7.52 14.81 -1.66
CA TYR A 84 6.39 13.97 -1.34
C TYR A 84 6.19 12.96 -2.46
N SER A 85 6.36 11.68 -2.18
CA SER A 85 6.21 10.60 -3.17
C SER A 85 5.29 9.52 -2.62
N MET A 86 4.02 9.53 -3.04
CA MET A 86 3.05 8.49 -2.71
C MET A 86 2.95 7.51 -3.88
N GLN A 87 3.22 6.26 -3.62
CA GLN A 87 3.08 5.19 -4.60
C GLN A 87 2.13 4.11 -4.07
N TRP A 88 1.01 3.92 -4.78
CA TRP A 88 0.11 2.80 -4.56
C TRP A 88 0.41 1.69 -5.55
N SER A 89 0.40 0.45 -5.09
CA SER A 89 0.61 -0.75 -5.90
C SER A 89 -0.44 -1.81 -5.57
N GLN A 90 -0.64 -2.73 -6.51
CA GLN A 90 -1.49 -3.89 -6.28
C GLN A 90 -0.76 -4.91 -5.42
N ALA A 91 -1.30 -5.24 -4.25
CA ALA A 91 -0.85 -6.36 -3.41
C ALA A 91 -1.47 -7.69 -3.84
N GLY A 92 -2.66 -7.64 -4.42
CA GLY A 92 -3.36 -8.78 -4.98
C GLY A 92 -4.78 -8.45 -5.39
N GLN A 93 -5.40 -9.33 -6.15
CA GLN A 93 -6.80 -9.19 -6.54
C GLN A 93 -7.51 -10.54 -6.73
N SER A 94 -8.83 -10.50 -6.61
CA SER A 94 -9.73 -11.58 -6.97
C SER A 94 -10.92 -10.99 -7.72
N ALA A 95 -11.85 -11.84 -8.18
CA ALA A 95 -13.09 -11.34 -8.79
C ALA A 95 -13.87 -10.38 -7.88
N ARG A 96 -13.73 -10.49 -6.55
CA ARG A 96 -14.46 -9.68 -5.57
C ARG A 96 -13.63 -8.60 -4.90
N LEU A 97 -12.39 -8.89 -4.58
CA LEU A 97 -11.54 -8.02 -3.75
C LEU A 97 -10.37 -7.47 -4.56
N LEU A 98 -10.02 -6.21 -4.34
CA LEU A 98 -8.77 -5.59 -4.76
C LEU A 98 -8.02 -5.15 -3.50
N SER A 99 -6.84 -5.67 -3.30
CA SER A 99 -5.93 -5.30 -2.22
C SER A 99 -4.82 -4.42 -2.78
N LEU A 100 -4.64 -3.26 -2.17
CA LEU A 100 -3.61 -2.29 -2.51
C LEU A 100 -2.73 -2.04 -1.30
N GLN A 101 -1.47 -1.71 -1.57
CA GLN A 101 -0.52 -1.22 -0.58
C GLN A 101 0.10 0.08 -1.07
N SER A 102 0.56 0.91 -0.14
CA SER A 102 1.23 2.16 -0.47
C SER A 102 2.50 2.37 0.31
N GLU A 103 3.40 3.12 -0.32
CA GLU A 103 4.55 3.72 0.34
C GLU A 103 4.52 5.23 0.09
N LEU A 104 4.59 6.01 1.16
CA LEU A 104 4.80 7.45 1.14
C LEU A 104 6.24 7.72 1.55
N GLY A 105 7.06 8.23 0.64
CA GLY A 105 8.33 8.89 0.95
C GLY A 105 8.08 10.38 1.16
N ILE A 106 8.58 10.94 2.27
CA ILE A 106 8.38 12.36 2.60
C ILE A 106 9.64 12.98 3.20
N PHE A 107 9.93 14.22 2.81
CA PHE A 107 10.95 15.06 3.41
C PHE A 107 10.44 16.50 3.49
N GLU A 108 10.49 17.07 4.68
CA GLU A 108 9.99 18.42 4.97
C GLU A 108 11.06 19.28 5.66
N GLY A 109 12.32 19.16 5.20
CA GLY A 109 13.42 19.97 5.70
C GLY A 109 14.07 19.49 7.01
N GLY A 110 13.70 18.32 7.52
CA GLY A 110 14.28 17.71 8.74
C GLY A 110 15.66 17.09 8.52
N ALA A 111 16.12 16.31 9.51
CA ALA A 111 17.43 15.66 9.46
C ALA A 111 17.55 14.57 8.39
N HIS A 112 16.46 13.88 8.07
CA HIS A 112 16.39 12.83 7.06
C HIS A 112 14.97 12.66 6.53
N PRO A 113 14.80 12.04 5.35
CA PRO A 113 13.51 11.58 4.85
C PRO A 113 12.86 10.57 5.79
N ASN A 114 11.54 10.39 5.65
CA ASN A 114 10.80 9.32 6.31
C ASN A 114 9.95 8.55 5.28
N SER A 115 9.57 7.31 5.62
CA SER A 115 8.61 6.55 4.83
C SER A 115 7.47 6.03 5.70
N VAL A 116 6.26 6.03 5.13
CA VAL A 116 5.05 5.54 5.78
C VAL A 116 4.35 4.57 4.84
N HIS A 117 3.96 3.40 5.36
CA HIS A 117 3.25 2.39 4.59
C HIS A 117 1.77 2.39 4.91
N GLY A 118 0.96 2.13 3.88
CA GLY A 118 -0.49 2.04 3.98
C GLY A 118 -1.05 0.82 3.25
N ALA A 119 -2.29 0.48 3.54
CA ALA A 119 -3.01 -0.57 2.83
C ALA A 119 -4.47 -0.20 2.66
N LEU A 120 -5.08 -0.68 1.56
CA LEU A 120 -6.48 -0.49 1.25
C LEU A 120 -7.06 -1.79 0.70
N LEU A 121 -8.21 -2.20 1.20
CA LEU A 121 -8.95 -3.34 0.70
C LEU A 121 -10.31 -2.88 0.17
N TRP A 122 -10.55 -3.09 -1.12
CA TRP A 122 -11.78 -2.70 -1.82
C TRP A 122 -12.65 -3.92 -2.11
N ASP A 123 -13.91 -3.91 -1.67
CA ASP A 123 -14.92 -4.87 -2.09
C ASP A 123 -15.64 -4.35 -3.35
N ARG A 124 -15.34 -4.95 -4.50
CA ARG A 124 -15.89 -4.59 -5.82
C ARG A 124 -17.41 -4.71 -5.87
N ARG A 125 -18.00 -5.70 -5.16
CA ARG A 125 -19.45 -5.90 -5.11
C ARG A 125 -20.14 -4.91 -4.19
N ALA A 126 -19.54 -4.63 -3.02
CA ALA A 126 -20.06 -3.62 -2.09
C ALA A 126 -19.73 -2.20 -2.54
N LYS A 127 -18.83 -2.02 -3.53
CA LYS A 127 -18.35 -0.73 -4.07
C LYS A 127 -17.81 0.20 -2.98
N ARG A 128 -17.08 -0.36 -2.02
CA ARG A 128 -16.51 0.40 -0.91
C ARG A 128 -15.27 -0.24 -0.35
N GLU A 129 -14.50 0.55 0.37
CA GLU A 129 -13.42 0.08 1.21
C GLU A 129 -13.97 -0.71 2.40
N ILE A 130 -13.23 -1.75 2.76
CA ILE A 130 -13.48 -2.60 3.92
C ILE A 130 -12.16 -2.85 4.66
N THR A 131 -12.23 -3.19 5.95
CA THR A 131 -11.04 -3.61 6.70
C THR A 131 -10.78 -5.10 6.54
N THR A 132 -9.51 -5.52 6.63
CA THR A 132 -9.14 -6.95 6.61
C THR A 132 -9.87 -7.73 7.69
N GLY A 133 -10.01 -7.17 8.90
CA GLY A 133 -10.78 -7.80 9.99
C GLY A 133 -12.25 -8.03 9.66
N SER A 134 -12.86 -7.19 8.79
CA SER A 134 -14.26 -7.32 8.40
C SER A 134 -14.56 -8.53 7.51
N LEU A 135 -13.53 -9.15 6.94
CA LEU A 135 -13.64 -10.39 6.18
C LEU A 135 -14.02 -11.59 7.06
N PHE A 136 -13.74 -11.52 8.35
CA PHE A 136 -13.88 -12.64 9.28
C PHE A 136 -15.27 -12.72 9.91
N LEU A 137 -15.70 -13.92 10.28
CA LEU A 137 -16.96 -14.18 10.97
C LEU A 137 -17.05 -13.41 12.31
N ARG A 138 -15.91 -13.31 13.01
CA ARG A 138 -15.74 -12.48 14.22
C ARG A 138 -14.55 -11.56 13.97
N SER A 139 -14.68 -10.29 14.24
CA SER A 139 -13.60 -9.30 14.05
C SER A 139 -12.33 -9.65 14.82
N THR A 140 -12.48 -10.28 16.00
CA THR A 140 -11.35 -10.75 16.83
C THR A 140 -10.64 -11.98 16.26
N ALA A 141 -11.29 -12.77 15.39
CA ALA A 141 -10.70 -14.00 14.85
C ALA A 141 -9.46 -13.70 13.99
N PHE A 142 -9.46 -12.60 13.24
CA PHE A 142 -8.31 -12.19 12.47
C PHE A 142 -7.05 -12.07 13.33
N GLN A 143 -7.13 -11.26 14.38
CA GLN A 143 -6.00 -11.06 15.28
C GLN A 143 -5.62 -12.37 16.02
N ALA A 144 -6.59 -13.12 16.51
CA ALA A 144 -6.34 -14.39 17.20
C ALA A 144 -5.58 -15.41 16.34
N LEU A 145 -5.87 -15.46 15.02
CA LEU A 145 -5.27 -16.43 14.11
C LEU A 145 -3.92 -16.01 13.53
N THR A 146 -3.60 -14.71 13.54
CA THR A 146 -2.40 -14.20 12.86
C THR A 146 -1.36 -13.61 13.81
N ARG A 147 -1.76 -13.11 15.00
CA ARG A 147 -0.86 -12.37 15.90
C ARG A 147 0.41 -13.12 16.29
N SER A 148 0.27 -14.36 16.77
CA SER A 148 1.42 -15.13 17.23
C SER A 148 2.43 -15.37 16.10
N ARG A 149 1.94 -15.71 14.90
CA ARG A 149 2.78 -15.94 13.73
C ARG A 149 3.49 -14.68 13.29
N TYR A 150 2.75 -13.55 13.22
CA TYR A 150 3.32 -12.26 12.90
C TYR A 150 4.42 -11.87 13.90
N CYS A 151 4.14 -11.91 15.21
CA CYS A 151 5.12 -11.52 16.23
C CYS A 151 6.36 -12.42 16.22
N SER A 152 6.20 -13.73 16.03
CA SER A 152 7.33 -14.66 15.93
C SER A 152 8.21 -14.37 14.70
N ALA A 153 7.59 -14.14 13.56
CA ALA A 153 8.30 -13.82 12.31
C ALA A 153 8.98 -12.44 12.39
N LEU A 154 8.31 -11.44 12.97
CA LEU A 154 8.91 -10.12 13.22
C LEU A 154 10.15 -10.23 14.10
N ASN A 155 10.08 -10.99 15.21
CA ASN A 155 11.22 -11.15 16.09
C ASN A 155 12.36 -11.93 15.42
N ALA A 156 12.07 -12.89 14.54
CA ALA A 156 13.09 -13.56 13.73
C ALA A 156 13.76 -12.58 12.77
N GLU A 157 12.99 -11.72 12.10
CA GLU A 157 13.54 -10.71 11.18
C GLU A 157 14.35 -9.64 11.92
N ARG A 158 13.91 -9.20 13.12
CA ARG A 158 14.69 -8.31 13.99
C ARG A 158 16.06 -8.89 14.32
N ARG A 159 16.10 -10.15 14.80
CA ARG A 159 17.37 -10.83 15.08
C ARG A 159 18.27 -10.90 13.85
N LYS A 160 17.70 -11.25 12.69
CA LYS A 160 18.46 -11.31 11.43
C LYS A 160 19.10 -9.98 11.09
N ARG A 161 18.34 -8.86 11.16
CA ARG A 161 18.84 -7.50 10.87
C ARG A 161 19.92 -7.05 11.89
N ARG A 162 19.84 -7.54 13.13
CA ARG A 162 20.75 -7.23 14.23
C ARG A 162 21.92 -8.24 14.36
N GLY A 163 22.29 -8.90 13.28
CA GLY A 163 23.44 -9.82 13.27
C GLY A 163 23.25 -11.13 14.03
N GLY A 164 22.03 -11.54 14.32
CA GLY A 164 21.70 -12.76 15.05
C GLY A 164 21.56 -12.55 16.57
N GLU A 165 21.82 -11.35 17.06
CA GLU A 165 21.77 -11.04 18.49
C GLU A 165 20.36 -10.63 18.96
N ASN A 166 20.07 -10.93 20.23
CA ASN A 166 18.91 -10.38 20.93
C ASN A 166 19.31 -9.05 21.56
N VAL A 167 19.31 -7.99 20.75
CA VAL A 167 19.58 -6.63 21.25
C VAL A 167 18.37 -6.14 22.00
N ASP A 168 18.55 -5.76 23.27
CA ASP A 168 17.51 -5.15 24.08
C ASP A 168 17.26 -3.70 23.63
N MET A 169 16.08 -3.46 23.11
CA MET A 169 15.60 -2.12 22.69
C MET A 169 14.20 -1.93 23.27
N PRO A 170 14.08 -1.41 24.51
CA PRO A 170 12.79 -1.36 25.23
C PRO A 170 11.65 -0.75 24.41
N ASP A 171 11.90 0.31 23.65
CA ASP A 171 10.90 0.98 22.81
C ASP A 171 10.43 0.12 21.61
N PHE A 172 11.21 -0.90 21.22
CA PHE A 172 10.96 -1.76 20.07
C PHE A 172 10.87 -3.25 20.40
N ASN A 173 10.85 -3.65 21.67
CA ASN A 173 10.74 -5.06 22.03
C ASN A 173 9.32 -5.59 21.84
N ALA A 174 8.31 -4.74 22.06
CA ALA A 174 6.92 -5.13 21.92
C ALA A 174 6.57 -5.46 20.45
N CYS A 175 5.63 -6.38 20.30
CA CYS A 175 5.01 -6.62 19.00
C CYS A 175 3.98 -5.51 18.72
N PRO A 176 4.09 -4.72 17.63
CA PRO A 176 3.22 -3.60 17.34
C PRO A 176 1.74 -3.97 17.32
N LYS A 177 0.86 -3.03 17.66
CA LYS A 177 -0.59 -3.22 17.51
C LYS A 177 -0.97 -3.22 16.03
N TYR A 178 -2.07 -3.90 15.68
CA TYR A 178 -2.53 -3.93 14.28
C TYR A 178 -2.94 -2.56 13.74
N SER A 179 -3.33 -1.63 14.62
CA SER A 179 -3.61 -0.24 14.27
C SER A 179 -2.36 0.57 13.88
N GLU A 180 -1.17 0.05 14.15
CA GLU A 180 0.13 0.68 13.85
C GLU A 180 0.75 0.11 12.57
N LEU A 181 0.06 -0.82 11.90
CA LEU A 181 0.56 -1.56 10.75
C LEU A 181 -0.28 -1.31 9.50
N ALA A 182 0.38 -1.26 8.35
CA ALA A 182 -0.28 -1.48 7.09
C ALA A 182 -0.50 -2.99 6.90
N ILE A 183 -1.75 -3.40 6.65
CA ILE A 183 -2.12 -4.83 6.55
C ILE A 183 -2.79 -5.07 5.20
N ALA A 184 -2.06 -5.67 4.28
CA ALA A 184 -2.54 -6.06 2.96
C ALA A 184 -2.76 -7.58 2.87
N ILE A 185 -3.77 -8.00 2.14
CA ILE A 185 -3.88 -9.40 1.71
C ILE A 185 -3.20 -9.53 0.36
N THR A 186 -2.34 -10.53 0.20
CA THR A 186 -1.45 -10.65 -0.95
C THR A 186 -1.71 -11.94 -1.74
N ASP A 187 -1.52 -11.83 -3.06
CA ASP A 187 -1.52 -12.94 -4.01
C ASP A 187 -0.07 -13.13 -4.47
N THR A 188 0.68 -13.98 -3.77
CA THR A 188 2.13 -14.11 -3.98
C THR A 188 2.47 -14.95 -5.22
N ASN A 189 1.51 -15.73 -5.72
CA ASN A 189 1.70 -16.60 -6.89
C ASN A 189 1.00 -16.09 -8.16
N GLY A 190 0.25 -14.97 -8.08
CA GLY A 190 -0.36 -14.28 -9.22
C GLY A 190 -1.57 -15.00 -9.84
N ASN A 191 -2.23 -15.91 -9.11
CA ASN A 191 -3.32 -16.72 -9.64
C ASN A 191 -4.73 -16.14 -9.42
N GLY A 192 -4.83 -14.94 -8.82
CA GLY A 192 -6.10 -14.28 -8.51
C GLY A 192 -6.73 -14.74 -7.20
N ARG A 193 -5.96 -15.38 -6.31
CA ARG A 193 -6.39 -15.78 -4.96
C ARG A 193 -5.34 -15.39 -3.95
N PHE A 194 -5.79 -14.91 -2.80
CA PHE A 194 -4.91 -14.47 -1.73
C PHE A 194 -4.37 -15.67 -0.94
N ASP A 195 -3.06 -15.77 -0.84
CA ASP A 195 -2.37 -16.87 -0.17
C ASP A 195 -1.50 -16.42 1.01
N ALA A 196 -1.33 -15.09 1.21
CA ALA A 196 -0.65 -14.53 2.37
C ALA A 196 -1.32 -13.23 2.87
N ILE A 197 -0.94 -12.82 4.07
CA ILE A 197 -1.28 -11.52 4.66
C ILE A 197 0.04 -10.85 5.01
N GLU A 198 0.28 -9.70 4.42
CA GLU A 198 1.46 -8.89 4.67
C GLU A 198 1.17 -7.83 5.73
N PHE A 199 2.02 -7.77 6.73
CA PHE A 199 2.03 -6.78 7.80
C PHE A 199 3.26 -5.91 7.63
N VAL A 200 3.08 -4.62 7.37
CA VAL A 200 4.18 -3.69 7.23
C VAL A 200 4.19 -2.70 8.39
N ALA A 201 5.26 -2.75 9.17
CA ALA A 201 5.58 -1.75 10.18
C ALA A 201 6.51 -0.72 9.55
N SER A 202 6.08 0.54 9.47
CA SER A 202 6.92 1.64 8.99
C SER A 202 8.14 1.86 9.89
N PRO A 203 9.19 2.57 9.45
CA PRO A 203 10.29 2.94 10.32
C PRO A 203 9.80 3.53 11.65
N TYR A 204 10.51 3.27 12.74
CA TYR A 204 10.15 3.61 14.12
C TYR A 204 8.96 2.84 14.73
N THR A 205 8.27 1.98 13.98
CA THR A 205 7.16 1.19 14.52
C THR A 205 7.63 -0.11 15.17
N ALA A 206 8.59 -0.80 14.55
CA ALA A 206 9.09 -2.10 15.02
C ALA A 206 10.59 -2.14 15.26
N GLY A 207 11.30 -1.08 14.96
CA GLY A 207 12.73 -0.89 15.12
C GLY A 207 13.14 0.55 14.84
N PRO A 208 14.38 0.96 15.14
CA PRO A 208 14.90 2.28 14.84
C PRO A 208 14.92 2.54 13.33
N TYR A 209 15.01 3.80 12.94
CA TYR A 209 14.98 4.22 11.54
C TYR A 209 15.97 3.48 10.64
N VAL A 210 17.18 3.23 11.14
CA VAL A 210 18.26 2.55 10.41
C VAL A 210 17.90 1.11 10.00
N GLU A 211 16.96 0.48 10.72
CA GLU A 211 16.47 -0.85 10.38
C GLU A 211 15.42 -0.83 9.25
N GLY A 212 14.90 0.36 8.90
CA GLY A 212 13.89 0.52 7.88
C GLY A 212 12.51 -0.05 8.26
N ALA A 213 11.66 -0.27 7.25
CA ALA A 213 10.36 -0.89 7.44
C ALA A 213 10.50 -2.43 7.60
N TYR A 214 9.59 -3.03 8.37
CA TYR A 214 9.48 -4.48 8.52
C TYR A 214 8.25 -4.99 7.80
N ALA A 215 8.44 -5.64 6.66
CA ALA A 215 7.39 -6.33 5.92
C ALA A 215 7.41 -7.82 6.27
N ILE A 216 6.33 -8.31 6.88
CA ILE A 216 6.22 -9.68 7.39
C ILE A 216 5.00 -10.34 6.75
N ALA A 217 5.23 -11.36 5.92
CA ALA A 217 4.19 -12.18 5.32
C ALA A 217 3.80 -13.33 6.24
N VAL A 218 2.50 -13.45 6.52
CA VAL A 218 1.90 -14.57 7.26
C VAL A 218 1.08 -15.41 6.28
N PRO A 219 1.43 -16.70 6.10
CA PRO A 219 0.71 -17.59 5.19
C PRO A 219 -0.78 -17.74 5.52
N VAL A 220 -1.63 -17.75 4.51
CA VAL A 220 -3.02 -18.16 4.63
C VAL A 220 -3.08 -19.66 4.85
N THR A 221 -3.81 -20.09 5.89
CA THR A 221 -3.99 -21.48 6.27
C THR A 221 -5.44 -21.90 6.10
N SER A 222 -5.71 -23.22 6.05
CA SER A 222 -7.07 -23.75 6.02
C SER A 222 -7.91 -23.26 7.22
N HIS A 223 -7.28 -23.12 8.40
CA HIS A 223 -7.92 -22.61 9.62
C HIS A 223 -8.36 -21.15 9.45
N LEU A 224 -7.48 -20.33 8.85
CA LEU A 224 -7.79 -18.93 8.57
C LEU A 224 -8.94 -18.83 7.55
N ILE A 225 -8.92 -19.61 6.48
CA ILE A 225 -10.00 -19.65 5.48
C ILE A 225 -11.33 -20.05 6.12
N GLY A 226 -11.33 -21.05 7.03
CA GLY A 226 -12.51 -21.48 7.77
C GLY A 226 -13.17 -20.36 8.59
N ALA A 227 -12.38 -19.42 9.10
CA ALA A 227 -12.84 -18.26 9.88
C ALA A 227 -13.32 -17.08 9.02
N ILE A 228 -13.08 -17.09 7.70
CA ILE A 228 -13.55 -16.07 6.76
C ILE A 228 -15.04 -16.25 6.47
N LYS A 229 -15.78 -15.16 6.32
CA LYS A 229 -17.18 -15.15 5.91
C LYS A 229 -17.36 -15.89 4.58
N PRO A 230 -18.41 -16.70 4.42
CA PRO A 230 -18.61 -17.55 3.23
C PRO A 230 -18.47 -16.81 1.90
N GLN A 231 -18.98 -15.58 1.82
CA GLN A 231 -18.94 -14.78 0.60
C GLN A 231 -17.55 -14.32 0.15
N TYR A 232 -16.52 -14.46 0.98
CA TYR A 232 -15.13 -14.09 0.64
C TYR A 232 -14.20 -15.29 0.52
N ARG A 233 -14.59 -16.48 0.97
CA ARG A 233 -13.71 -17.67 1.05
C ARG A 233 -13.07 -18.03 -0.28
N ASN A 234 -13.82 -17.94 -1.39
CA ASN A 234 -13.33 -18.27 -2.72
C ASN A 234 -12.21 -17.32 -3.22
N ALA A 235 -12.03 -16.17 -2.58
CA ALA A 235 -10.92 -15.27 -2.87
C ALA A 235 -9.60 -15.71 -2.23
N PHE A 236 -9.60 -16.74 -1.38
CA PHE A 236 -8.43 -17.19 -0.63
C PHE A 236 -8.05 -18.62 -0.98
N GLU A 237 -6.78 -18.92 -0.86
CA GLU A 237 -6.24 -20.26 -0.91
C GLU A 237 -5.16 -20.47 0.16
N ARG A 238 -4.86 -21.73 0.46
CA ARG A 238 -3.75 -22.06 1.33
C ARG A 238 -2.45 -21.84 0.57
N GLN A 239 -1.50 -21.12 1.18
CA GLN A 239 -0.16 -21.00 0.62
C GLN A 239 0.45 -22.42 0.49
N ARG A 240 0.93 -22.75 -0.69
CA ARG A 240 1.69 -24.00 -0.92
C ARG A 240 3.09 -23.80 -0.38
N GLN A 241 3.52 -24.72 0.44
CA GLN A 241 4.92 -24.79 0.93
C GLN A 241 5.84 -25.29 -0.17
#